data_6a11d595aff8218451e0e74ce55c4485
#
_entry.id   6a11d595aff8218451e0e74ce55c4485
#
_cell.length_a   1.000
_cell.length_b   1.000
_cell.length_c   1.000
_cell.angle_alpha   90.00
_cell.angle_beta   90.00
_cell.angle_gamma   90.00
#
_symmetry.space_group_name_H-M   'P 1'
#
loop_
_entity.id
_entity.type
_entity.pdbx_description
1 polymer ?
#
loop_
_entity_poly.entity_id
_entity_poly.type
_entity_poly.pdbx_seq_one_letter_code
_entity_poly.pdbx_strand_id
1 'polypeptide(L)'
;MSDPIRIRRQQILREAEGYLDLITVFGERMPCRPDARDQLARRVLKTLDRIDNPGGLKAHVLFLRGQALRAMENFIDAVPLLREAAEIEPQNVHVRLSLGWCYKRCRRLDLAIQALEEALEADASQAIVHYNLACYWSLAGNVKLAVAYLSQAFDLEPEYRDLVSHEADFEPIRNHPHFQALTSVIV
;
A
#
# COMPACT_ATOMS: atom_id res chain seq x y z
N MET A 1 1.27 -31.07 -20.22
CA MET A 1 1.94 -30.12 -21.16
C MET A 1 1.59 -28.72 -20.70
N SER A 2 2.58 -27.89 -20.42
CA SER A 2 2.35 -26.52 -19.96
C SER A 2 1.84 -25.68 -21.12
N ASP A 3 0.75 -24.94 -20.92
CA ASP A 3 0.16 -24.05 -21.92
C ASP A 3 1.16 -22.92 -22.26
N PRO A 4 1.64 -22.80 -23.51
CA PRO A 4 2.60 -21.78 -23.91
C PRO A 4 2.10 -20.35 -23.65
N ILE A 5 0.78 -20.11 -23.74
CA ILE A 5 0.17 -18.82 -23.49
C ILE A 5 0.29 -18.48 -22.01
N ARG A 6 0.07 -19.44 -21.11
CA ARG A 6 0.22 -19.27 -19.67
C ARG A 6 1.66 -18.94 -19.30
N ILE A 7 2.62 -19.66 -19.87
CA ILE A 7 4.06 -19.41 -19.62
C ILE A 7 4.43 -17.99 -20.03
N ARG A 8 4.02 -17.58 -21.24
CA ARG A 8 4.30 -16.22 -21.76
C ARG A 8 3.69 -15.13 -20.85
N ARG A 9 2.45 -15.31 -20.39
CA ARG A 9 1.82 -14.35 -19.45
C ARG A 9 2.58 -14.24 -18.14
N GLN A 10 3.01 -15.36 -17.57
CA GLN A 10 3.81 -15.38 -16.33
C GLN A 10 5.16 -14.68 -16.52
N GLN A 11 5.81 -14.84 -17.67
CA GLN A 11 7.06 -14.13 -17.98
C GLN A 11 6.85 -12.60 -18.05
N ILE A 12 5.76 -12.16 -18.68
CA ILE A 12 5.38 -10.74 -18.74
C ILE A 12 5.14 -10.16 -17.34
N LEU A 13 4.41 -10.90 -16.48
CA LEU A 13 4.17 -10.47 -15.10
C LEU A 13 5.47 -10.32 -14.31
N ARG A 14 6.36 -11.33 -14.36
CA ARG A 14 7.67 -11.26 -13.68
C ARG A 14 8.54 -10.11 -14.20
N GLU A 15 8.49 -9.81 -15.49
CA GLU A 15 9.18 -8.65 -16.05
C GLU A 15 8.62 -7.34 -15.48
N ALA A 16 7.30 -7.21 -15.37
CA ALA A 16 6.64 -6.04 -14.80
C ALA A 16 6.92 -5.88 -13.28
N GLU A 17 6.85 -6.99 -12.53
CA GLU A 17 7.22 -7.05 -11.11
C GLU A 17 8.67 -6.61 -10.90
N GLY A 18 9.61 -7.12 -11.71
CA GLY A 18 11.02 -6.74 -11.62
C GLY A 18 11.26 -5.24 -11.81
N TYR A 19 10.50 -4.57 -12.66
CA TYR A 19 10.59 -3.10 -12.76
C TYR A 19 10.04 -2.39 -11.51
N LEU A 20 8.98 -2.92 -10.88
CA LEU A 20 8.43 -2.36 -9.62
C LEU A 20 9.42 -2.57 -8.46
N ASP A 21 10.05 -3.74 -8.39
CA ASP A 21 11.08 -4.03 -7.38
C ASP A 21 12.25 -3.05 -7.50
N LEU A 22 12.69 -2.73 -8.73
CA LEU A 22 13.72 -1.73 -8.95
C LEU A 22 13.29 -0.34 -8.43
N ILE A 23 12.03 0.06 -8.62
CA ILE A 23 11.51 1.34 -8.11
C ILE A 23 11.58 1.36 -6.57
N THR A 24 11.21 0.26 -5.91
CA THR A 24 11.20 0.15 -4.45
C THR A 24 12.64 0.17 -3.89
N VAL A 25 13.52 -0.68 -4.41
CA VAL A 25 14.91 -0.79 -3.96
C VAL A 25 15.69 0.52 -4.15
N PHE A 26 15.51 1.19 -5.29
CA PHE A 26 16.14 2.49 -5.49
C PHE A 26 15.53 3.59 -4.61
N GLY A 27 14.22 3.52 -4.30
CA GLY A 27 13.57 4.48 -3.42
C GLY A 27 14.08 4.41 -1.97
N GLU A 28 14.41 3.21 -1.49
CA GLU A 28 14.90 2.99 -0.11
C GLU A 28 16.39 3.27 0.08
N ARG A 29 17.23 2.93 -0.91
CA ARG A 29 18.70 2.98 -0.79
C ARG A 29 19.35 4.20 -1.43
N MET A 30 18.72 4.78 -2.41
CA MET A 30 19.19 5.98 -3.11
C MET A 30 17.97 6.80 -3.55
N PRO A 31 17.98 8.14 -3.36
CA PRO A 31 16.89 8.97 -3.88
C PRO A 31 16.80 8.75 -5.40
N CYS A 32 15.83 7.93 -5.80
CA CYS A 32 15.56 7.69 -7.20
C CYS A 32 15.11 9.02 -7.82
N ARG A 33 15.83 9.46 -8.85
CA ARG A 33 15.41 10.67 -9.59
C ARG A 33 13.99 10.43 -10.11
N PRO A 34 13.06 11.40 -9.91
CA PRO A 34 11.67 11.25 -10.33
C PRO A 34 11.53 10.74 -11.78
N ASP A 35 12.38 11.26 -12.69
CA ASP A 35 12.39 10.83 -14.09
C ASP A 35 12.71 9.34 -14.28
N ALA A 36 13.64 8.78 -13.48
CA ALA A 36 14.02 7.37 -13.59
C ALA A 36 12.90 6.46 -13.03
N ARG A 37 12.28 6.86 -11.91
CA ARG A 37 11.11 6.19 -11.33
C ARG A 37 9.96 6.14 -12.34
N ASP A 38 9.63 7.28 -12.94
CA ASP A 38 8.56 7.39 -13.91
C ASP A 38 8.85 6.58 -15.18
N GLN A 39 10.10 6.53 -15.63
CA GLN A 39 10.49 5.69 -16.77
C GLN A 39 10.30 4.20 -16.49
N LEU A 40 10.69 3.73 -15.29
CA LEU A 40 10.46 2.34 -14.88
C LEU A 40 8.97 2.04 -14.77
N ALA A 41 8.18 2.92 -14.16
CA ALA A 41 6.74 2.75 -14.05
C ALA A 41 6.05 2.69 -15.42
N ARG A 42 6.45 3.53 -16.38
CA ARG A 42 5.97 3.43 -17.79
C ARG A 42 6.36 2.11 -18.45
N ARG A 43 7.54 1.56 -18.13
CA ARG A 43 7.92 0.22 -18.63
C ARG A 43 7.02 -0.86 -18.07
N VAL A 44 6.63 -0.79 -16.79
CA VAL A 44 5.62 -1.70 -16.21
C VAL A 44 4.34 -1.66 -17.04
N LEU A 45 3.77 -0.47 -17.26
CA LEU A 45 2.53 -0.32 -18.02
C LEU A 45 2.65 -0.90 -19.43
N LYS A 46 3.72 -0.52 -20.14
CA LYS A 46 4.00 -1.02 -21.51
C LYS A 46 4.20 -2.54 -21.55
N THR A 47 4.84 -3.11 -20.53
CA THR A 47 5.03 -4.56 -20.43
C THR A 47 3.69 -5.26 -20.24
N LEU A 48 2.83 -4.74 -19.38
CA LEU A 48 1.49 -5.29 -19.13
C LEU A 48 0.54 -5.13 -20.32
N ASP A 49 0.75 -4.16 -21.22
CA ASP A 49 -0.03 -4.00 -22.45
C ASP A 49 0.16 -5.17 -23.45
N ARG A 50 1.16 -6.01 -23.23
CA ARG A 50 1.40 -7.24 -24.02
C ARG A 50 0.46 -8.39 -23.62
N ILE A 51 -0.35 -8.21 -22.58
CA ILE A 51 -1.34 -9.19 -22.13
C ILE A 51 -2.72 -8.79 -22.67
N ASP A 52 -3.11 -9.33 -23.82
CA ASP A 52 -4.39 -9.00 -24.46
C ASP A 52 -5.61 -9.47 -23.64
N ASN A 53 -5.53 -10.66 -23.06
CA ASN A 53 -6.58 -11.21 -22.21
C ASN A 53 -5.97 -11.81 -20.93
N PRO A 54 -6.09 -11.14 -19.79
CA PRO A 54 -5.47 -11.60 -18.56
C PRO A 54 -6.18 -12.84 -17.95
N GLY A 55 -7.45 -13.09 -18.26
CA GLY A 55 -8.23 -14.20 -17.67
C GLY A 55 -8.18 -14.18 -16.14
N GLY A 56 -7.82 -15.31 -15.51
CA GLY A 56 -7.67 -15.40 -14.05
C GLY A 56 -6.54 -14.56 -13.44
N LEU A 57 -5.72 -13.92 -14.25
CA LEU A 57 -4.65 -13.00 -13.77
C LEU A 57 -5.10 -11.54 -13.74
N LYS A 58 -6.40 -11.27 -13.99
CA LYS A 58 -6.92 -9.91 -14.14
C LYS A 58 -6.65 -9.04 -12.91
N ALA A 59 -6.93 -9.53 -11.72
CA ALA A 59 -6.69 -8.80 -10.48
C ALA A 59 -5.21 -8.43 -10.32
N HIS A 60 -4.31 -9.38 -10.57
CA HIS A 60 -2.89 -9.15 -10.49
C HIS A 60 -2.38 -8.13 -11.51
N VAL A 61 -2.85 -8.19 -12.76
CA VAL A 61 -2.52 -7.19 -13.80
C VAL A 61 -3.00 -5.79 -13.38
N LEU A 62 -4.24 -5.69 -12.88
CA LEU A 62 -4.79 -4.42 -12.38
C LEU A 62 -3.99 -3.88 -11.19
N PHE A 63 -3.61 -4.74 -10.26
CA PHE A 63 -2.77 -4.39 -9.13
C PHE A 63 -1.42 -3.82 -9.58
N LEU A 64 -0.69 -4.51 -10.47
CA LEU A 64 0.61 -4.04 -10.98
C LEU A 64 0.48 -2.71 -11.74
N ARG A 65 -0.59 -2.52 -12.53
CA ARG A 65 -0.88 -1.24 -13.19
C ARG A 65 -1.13 -0.14 -12.15
N GLY A 66 -1.93 -0.42 -11.13
CA GLY A 66 -2.17 0.49 -10.01
C GLY A 66 -0.88 0.88 -9.29
N GLN A 67 0.01 -0.07 -9.03
CA GLN A 67 1.33 0.17 -8.43
C GLN A 67 2.22 1.06 -9.32
N ALA A 68 2.22 0.84 -10.61
CA ALA A 68 2.97 1.69 -11.54
C ALA A 68 2.46 3.14 -11.55
N LEU A 69 1.14 3.33 -11.59
CA LEU A 69 0.53 4.67 -11.51
C LEU A 69 0.79 5.33 -10.16
N ARG A 70 0.72 4.56 -9.06
CA ARG A 70 1.09 5.03 -7.72
C ARG A 70 2.53 5.51 -7.66
N ALA A 71 3.46 4.77 -8.27
CA ALA A 71 4.87 5.15 -8.34
C ALA A 71 5.07 6.46 -9.13
N MET A 72 4.24 6.74 -10.12
CA MET A 72 4.20 8.01 -10.87
C MET A 72 3.43 9.13 -10.15
N GLU A 73 2.97 8.89 -8.91
CA GLU A 73 2.11 9.80 -8.15
C GLU A 73 0.76 10.12 -8.82
N ASN A 74 0.36 9.30 -9.79
CA ASN A 74 -0.93 9.40 -10.44
C ASN A 74 -1.99 8.58 -9.68
N PHE A 75 -2.35 9.05 -8.47
CA PHE A 75 -3.23 8.33 -7.55
C PHE A 75 -4.66 8.27 -8.05
N ILE A 76 -5.11 9.29 -8.78
CA ILE A 76 -6.48 9.37 -9.32
C ILE A 76 -6.73 8.21 -10.29
N ASP A 77 -5.79 7.95 -11.19
CA ASP A 77 -5.92 6.86 -12.15
C ASP A 77 -5.58 5.48 -11.55
N ALA A 78 -4.79 5.44 -10.46
CA ALA A 78 -4.50 4.20 -9.74
C ALA A 78 -5.73 3.64 -9.00
N VAL A 79 -6.54 4.51 -8.40
CA VAL A 79 -7.71 4.13 -7.57
C VAL A 79 -8.68 3.20 -8.30
N PRO A 80 -9.20 3.49 -9.51
CA PRO A 80 -10.15 2.60 -10.17
C PRO A 80 -9.58 1.20 -10.45
N LEU A 81 -8.30 1.09 -10.78
CA LEU A 81 -7.64 -0.18 -11.04
C LEU A 81 -7.48 -1.01 -9.76
N LEU A 82 -7.03 -0.37 -8.68
CA LEU A 82 -6.86 -1.04 -7.38
C LEU A 82 -8.21 -1.43 -6.77
N ARG A 83 -9.26 -0.63 -6.96
CA ARG A 83 -10.61 -0.96 -6.54
C ARG A 83 -11.13 -2.19 -7.26
N GLU A 84 -11.03 -2.24 -8.59
CA GLU A 84 -11.43 -3.40 -9.36
C GLU A 84 -10.62 -4.65 -8.97
N ALA A 85 -9.32 -4.51 -8.71
CA ALA A 85 -8.50 -5.60 -8.20
C ALA A 85 -8.99 -6.12 -6.84
N ALA A 86 -9.36 -5.22 -5.91
CA ALA A 86 -9.90 -5.56 -4.60
C ALA A 86 -11.29 -6.23 -4.68
N GLU A 87 -12.11 -5.86 -5.65
CA GLU A 87 -13.41 -6.51 -5.92
C GLU A 87 -13.23 -7.96 -6.42
N ILE A 88 -12.19 -8.21 -7.22
CA ILE A 88 -11.88 -9.57 -7.75
C ILE A 88 -11.21 -10.44 -6.68
N GLU A 89 -10.30 -9.86 -5.88
CA GLU A 89 -9.55 -10.54 -4.81
C GLU A 89 -9.80 -9.86 -3.45
N PRO A 90 -10.99 -10.01 -2.84
CA PRO A 90 -11.34 -9.29 -1.62
C PRO A 90 -10.49 -9.66 -0.41
N GLN A 91 -9.82 -10.82 -0.43
CA GLN A 91 -8.92 -11.28 0.64
C GLN A 91 -7.47 -10.80 0.44
N ASN A 92 -7.18 -10.05 -0.63
CA ASN A 92 -5.81 -9.58 -0.90
C ASN A 92 -5.51 -8.29 -0.14
N VAL A 93 -4.89 -8.42 1.04
CA VAL A 93 -4.52 -7.31 1.92
C VAL A 93 -3.61 -6.28 1.21
N HIS A 94 -2.69 -6.74 0.36
CA HIS A 94 -1.77 -5.83 -0.34
C HIS A 94 -2.47 -4.89 -1.33
N VAL A 95 -3.51 -5.39 -1.99
CA VAL A 95 -4.35 -4.55 -2.87
C VAL A 95 -5.06 -3.48 -2.05
N ARG A 96 -5.66 -3.85 -0.92
CA ARG A 96 -6.38 -2.93 -0.03
C ARG A 96 -5.45 -1.90 0.63
N LEU A 97 -4.25 -2.30 1.05
CA LEU A 97 -3.22 -1.38 1.54
C LEU A 97 -2.86 -0.32 0.48
N SER A 98 -2.64 -0.77 -0.76
CA SER A 98 -2.31 0.13 -1.86
C SER A 98 -3.45 1.08 -2.21
N LEU A 99 -4.68 0.57 -2.17
CA LEU A 99 -5.90 1.36 -2.39
C LEU A 99 -6.10 2.41 -1.28
N GLY A 100 -5.97 2.01 -0.01
CA GLY A 100 -6.05 2.91 1.13
C GLY A 100 -5.03 4.03 1.06
N TRP A 101 -3.79 3.69 0.70
CA TRP A 101 -2.75 4.69 0.51
C TRP A 101 -3.07 5.68 -0.63
N CYS A 102 -3.58 5.19 -1.77
CA CYS A 102 -4.00 6.06 -2.87
C CYS A 102 -5.17 6.97 -2.48
N TYR A 103 -6.16 6.46 -1.74
CA TYR A 103 -7.26 7.27 -1.21
C TYR A 103 -6.76 8.37 -0.28
N LYS A 104 -5.83 8.07 0.65
CA LYS A 104 -5.20 9.09 1.50
C LYS A 104 -4.56 10.20 0.67
N ARG A 105 -3.81 9.85 -0.37
CA ARG A 105 -3.18 10.82 -1.28
C ARG A 105 -4.20 11.62 -2.09
N CYS A 106 -5.37 11.07 -2.38
CA CYS A 106 -6.51 11.76 -2.99
C CYS A 106 -7.35 12.57 -1.97
N ARG A 107 -6.92 12.70 -0.71
CA ARG A 107 -7.64 13.37 0.39
C ARG A 107 -9.01 12.73 0.70
N ARG A 108 -9.18 11.47 0.40
CA ARG A 108 -10.36 10.66 0.73
C ARG A 108 -10.04 9.75 1.91
N LEU A 109 -9.81 10.40 3.07
CA LEU A 109 -9.41 9.69 4.30
C LEU A 109 -10.49 8.71 4.77
N ASP A 110 -11.76 9.05 4.54
CA ASP A 110 -12.93 8.19 4.75
C ASP A 110 -12.79 6.84 4.05
N LEU A 111 -12.50 6.86 2.74
CA LEU A 111 -12.32 5.65 1.94
C LEU A 111 -10.99 4.93 2.23
N ALA A 112 -9.96 5.69 2.64
CA ALA A 112 -8.68 5.11 3.04
C ALA A 112 -8.83 4.25 4.28
N ILE A 113 -9.55 4.74 5.31
CA ILE A 113 -9.85 4.00 6.52
C ILE A 113 -10.69 2.77 6.19
N GLN A 114 -11.79 2.94 5.44
CA GLN A 114 -12.65 1.82 5.04
C GLN A 114 -11.85 0.70 4.35
N ALA A 115 -10.99 1.04 3.39
CA ALA A 115 -10.20 0.04 2.66
C ALA A 115 -9.27 -0.77 3.59
N LEU A 116 -8.73 -0.14 4.65
CA LEU A 116 -7.89 -0.82 5.62
C LEU A 116 -8.69 -1.62 6.66
N GLU A 117 -9.88 -1.16 7.05
CA GLU A 117 -10.79 -1.94 7.90
C GLU A 117 -11.22 -3.22 7.18
N GLU A 118 -11.57 -3.15 5.90
CA GLU A 118 -11.84 -4.32 5.06
C GLU A 118 -10.60 -5.23 4.90
N ALA A 119 -9.37 -4.68 4.95
CA ALA A 119 -8.15 -5.48 4.97
C ALA A 119 -8.00 -6.28 6.26
N LEU A 120 -8.39 -5.71 7.43
CA LEU A 120 -8.39 -6.44 8.70
C LEU A 120 -9.47 -7.52 8.78
N GLU A 121 -10.60 -7.35 8.09
CA GLU A 121 -11.59 -8.43 7.95
C GLU A 121 -11.02 -9.64 7.21
N ALA A 122 -10.12 -9.40 6.24
CA ALA A 122 -9.43 -10.46 5.52
C ALA A 122 -8.32 -11.11 6.35
N ASP A 123 -7.50 -10.31 7.03
CA ASP A 123 -6.40 -10.79 7.90
C ASP A 123 -6.08 -9.77 8.99
N ALA A 124 -6.57 -10.04 10.21
CA ALA A 124 -6.35 -9.18 11.38
C ALA A 124 -4.92 -9.25 11.95
N SER A 125 -4.08 -10.16 11.48
CA SER A 125 -2.70 -10.34 11.98
C SER A 125 -1.68 -9.42 11.29
N GLN A 126 -2.11 -8.60 10.36
CA GLN A 126 -1.23 -7.73 9.58
C GLN A 126 -0.90 -6.44 10.34
N ALA A 127 0.24 -6.40 11.02
CA ALA A 127 0.68 -5.25 11.82
C ALA A 127 0.74 -3.95 11.00
N ILE A 128 1.16 -4.01 9.73
CA ILE A 128 1.20 -2.87 8.82
C ILE A 128 -0.18 -2.24 8.60
N VAL A 129 -1.26 -3.01 8.59
CA VAL A 129 -2.63 -2.49 8.43
C VAL A 129 -3.04 -1.71 9.68
N HIS A 130 -2.78 -2.26 10.87
CA HIS A 130 -3.04 -1.57 12.14
C HIS A 130 -2.24 -0.26 12.23
N TYR A 131 -0.96 -0.28 11.87
CA TYR A 131 -0.12 0.90 11.86
C TYR A 131 -0.66 1.99 10.92
N ASN A 132 -1.04 1.64 9.69
CA ASN A 132 -1.61 2.60 8.75
C ASN A 132 -2.99 3.12 9.21
N LEU A 133 -3.83 2.29 9.83
CA LEU A 133 -5.08 2.74 10.44
C LEU A 133 -4.82 3.74 11.58
N ALA A 134 -3.81 3.50 12.41
CA ALA A 134 -3.41 4.45 13.44
C ALA A 134 -3.01 5.80 12.85
N CYS A 135 -2.22 5.80 11.77
CA CYS A 135 -1.87 7.01 11.01
C CYS A 135 -3.12 7.73 10.48
N TYR A 136 -4.04 7.00 9.87
CA TYR A 136 -5.21 7.62 9.25
C TYR A 136 -6.21 8.14 10.29
N TRP A 137 -6.38 7.44 11.42
CA TRP A 137 -7.19 7.94 12.53
C TRP A 137 -6.55 9.13 13.24
N SER A 138 -5.21 9.21 13.28
CA SER A 138 -4.49 10.41 13.71
C SER A 138 -4.81 11.61 12.84
N LEU A 139 -4.72 11.44 11.51
CA LEU A 139 -5.07 12.49 10.55
C LEU A 139 -6.55 12.89 10.62
N ALA A 140 -7.44 11.95 11.00
CA ALA A 140 -8.86 12.22 11.25
C ALA A 140 -9.10 12.90 12.61
N GLY A 141 -8.06 13.10 13.45
CA GLY A 141 -8.18 13.68 14.78
C GLY A 141 -8.78 12.76 15.83
N ASN A 142 -8.96 11.47 15.54
CA ASN A 142 -9.49 10.50 16.50
C ASN A 142 -8.36 9.83 17.28
N VAL A 143 -7.93 10.50 18.34
CA VAL A 143 -6.83 10.01 19.20
C VAL A 143 -7.09 8.63 19.78
N LYS A 144 -8.33 8.36 20.19
CA LYS A 144 -8.69 7.08 20.83
C LYS A 144 -8.46 5.90 19.87
N LEU A 145 -8.96 6.01 18.65
CA LEU A 145 -8.77 4.95 17.64
C LEU A 145 -7.32 4.88 17.16
N ALA A 146 -6.66 6.03 16.96
CA ALA A 146 -5.25 6.04 16.58
C ALA A 146 -4.37 5.29 17.60
N VAL A 147 -4.55 5.57 18.91
CA VAL A 147 -3.78 4.89 19.97
C VAL A 147 -4.13 3.41 20.05
N ALA A 148 -5.41 3.04 19.91
CA ALA A 148 -5.83 1.65 19.95
C ALA A 148 -5.21 0.82 18.83
N TYR A 149 -5.27 1.30 17.58
CA TYR A 149 -4.66 0.61 16.44
C TYR A 149 -3.13 0.60 16.53
N LEU A 150 -2.51 1.68 17.00
CA LEU A 150 -1.06 1.73 17.19
C LEU A 150 -0.59 0.72 18.25
N SER A 151 -1.34 0.55 19.35
CA SER A 151 -1.06 -0.48 20.35
C SER A 151 -1.08 -1.88 19.73
N GLN A 152 -2.11 -2.17 18.92
CA GLN A 152 -2.20 -3.48 18.24
C GLN A 152 -1.05 -3.71 17.26
N ALA A 153 -0.63 -2.67 16.53
CA ALA A 153 0.55 -2.78 15.67
C ALA A 153 1.81 -3.14 16.46
N PHE A 154 2.02 -2.54 17.63
CA PHE A 154 3.15 -2.83 18.52
C PHE A 154 3.08 -4.21 19.17
N ASP A 155 1.87 -4.71 19.46
CA ASP A 155 1.68 -6.04 20.01
C ASP A 155 1.99 -7.13 18.97
N LEU A 156 1.72 -6.86 17.69
CA LEU A 156 2.00 -7.76 16.59
C LEU A 156 3.48 -7.70 16.14
N GLU A 157 4.01 -6.49 15.97
CA GLU A 157 5.37 -6.22 15.53
C GLU A 157 5.95 -5.02 16.31
N PRO A 158 6.75 -5.26 17.37
CA PRO A 158 7.31 -4.19 18.21
C PRO A 158 8.19 -3.17 17.48
N GLU A 159 8.76 -3.53 16.33
CA GLU A 159 9.64 -2.70 15.51
C GLU A 159 8.93 -1.46 14.95
N TYR A 160 7.59 -1.47 14.86
CA TYR A 160 6.83 -0.26 14.48
C TYR A 160 7.01 0.91 15.46
N ARG A 161 7.47 0.66 16.70
CA ARG A 161 7.77 1.73 17.66
C ARG A 161 8.84 2.69 17.14
N ASP A 162 9.84 2.16 16.45
CA ASP A 162 10.97 2.95 15.94
C ASP A 162 10.54 3.91 14.82
N LEU A 163 9.45 3.58 14.12
CA LEU A 163 8.94 4.40 13.02
C LEU A 163 8.13 5.62 13.49
N VAL A 164 7.53 5.54 14.67
CA VAL A 164 6.56 6.56 15.16
C VAL A 164 7.17 7.95 15.29
N SER A 165 8.43 8.04 15.71
CA SER A 165 9.11 9.33 15.89
C SER A 165 9.26 10.12 14.59
N HIS A 166 9.35 9.42 13.47
CA HIS A 166 9.58 9.98 12.13
C HIS A 166 8.30 10.06 11.27
N GLU A 167 7.18 9.47 11.76
CA GLU A 167 5.94 9.45 11.00
C GLU A 167 5.17 10.77 11.15
N ALA A 168 5.07 11.49 10.04
CA ALA A 168 4.39 12.80 10.00
C ALA A 168 2.87 12.69 10.22
N ASP A 169 2.27 11.55 9.92
CA ASP A 169 0.83 11.35 10.09
C ASP A 169 0.40 11.40 11.56
N PHE A 170 1.33 11.24 12.52
CA PHE A 170 1.05 11.38 13.94
C PHE A 170 1.20 12.81 14.47
N GLU A 171 1.63 13.78 13.67
CA GLU A 171 1.75 15.18 14.11
C GLU A 171 0.49 15.74 14.79
N PRO A 172 -0.75 15.47 14.30
CA PRO A 172 -1.97 15.98 14.93
C PRO A 172 -2.15 15.55 16.39
N ILE A 173 -1.62 14.38 16.75
CA ILE A 173 -1.81 13.79 18.09
C ILE A 173 -0.52 13.62 18.89
N ARG A 174 0.62 14.03 18.36
CA ARG A 174 1.95 13.82 18.95
C ARG A 174 2.08 14.31 20.40
N ASN A 175 1.42 15.42 20.72
CA ASN A 175 1.43 16.01 22.05
C ASN A 175 0.28 15.53 22.95
N HIS A 176 -0.55 14.60 22.49
CA HIS A 176 -1.66 14.13 23.30
C HIS A 176 -1.17 13.13 24.37
N PRO A 177 -1.60 13.27 25.67
CA PRO A 177 -1.10 12.44 26.77
C PRO A 177 -1.20 10.93 26.54
N HIS A 178 -2.30 10.44 25.95
CA HIS A 178 -2.46 9.01 25.66
C HIS A 178 -1.49 8.51 24.60
N PHE A 179 -1.20 9.32 23.57
CA PHE A 179 -0.22 8.97 22.55
C PHE A 179 1.19 8.94 23.15
N GLN A 180 1.54 9.95 23.94
CA GLN A 180 2.82 10.01 24.63
C GLN A 180 3.01 8.83 25.61
N ALA A 181 1.96 8.48 26.38
CA ALA A 181 2.01 7.35 27.29
C ALA A 181 2.30 6.01 26.55
N LEU A 182 1.73 5.80 25.34
CA LEU A 182 1.96 4.60 24.55
C LEU A 182 3.37 4.59 23.91
N THR A 183 3.86 5.74 23.48
CA THR A 183 5.12 5.84 22.70
C THR A 183 6.36 6.13 23.55
N SER A 184 6.20 6.66 24.79
CA SER A 184 7.29 6.95 25.71
C SER A 184 7.73 5.75 26.58
N VAL A 185 7.05 4.60 26.50
CA VAL A 185 7.45 3.37 27.21
C VAL A 185 8.59 2.69 26.45
N ILE A 186 9.73 3.38 26.35
CA ILE A 186 10.98 2.81 25.90
C ILE A 186 12.10 3.38 26.79
N VAL A 187 12.34 2.73 27.89
CA VAL A 187 13.62 2.78 28.60
C VAL A 187 13.94 1.36 29.04
#